data_a999d9c11ef4adb738c5856cb6c33f19
#
_entry.id   a999d9c11ef4adb738c5856cb6c33f19
#
_cell.length_a   1.000
_cell.length_b   1.000
_cell.length_c   1.000
_cell.angle_alpha   90.00
_cell.angle_beta   90.00
_cell.angle_gamma   90.00
#
_symmetry.space_group_name_H-M   'P 1'
#
loop_
_entity.id
_entity.type
_entity.pdbx_description
1 polymer ?
#
loop_
_entity_poly.entity_id
_entity_poly.type
_entity_poly.pdbx_seq_one_letter_code
_entity_poly.pdbx_strand_id
1 'polypeptide(L)'
;MTRYVLGRIGQAVVVLWAAYTLTFAILYLLPSDPMELQLAAAGVQPDSLSAGQVAAIKHQFGLDQPIWLQYWHHLSGLLRGDFGTSLTQQVPVSDLLAQRIGPTLLLSVSAALVSLVAGSALAYLATFTRWTVLTRLPAVGASFPQFFIALFLIQFFSFQLGWFPATGGLVLPVITISVLASSVLAQVLIKSFEETLSQPYVVTARAKGLSRSAVHVRHAFRNAALPAMTILGVIVGLTVTSSIVVETVFTREGVGKLAQEAVLSQDVPVVLAVVTVAAAIFVLVNLVVDLLYPLLDPRIAVSGAAR
;
A
#
# COMPACT_ATOMS: atom_id res chain seq x y z
N MET A 1 -18.76 4.58 -20.92
CA MET A 1 -18.31 4.90 -19.56
C MET A 1 -18.94 3.98 -18.53
N THR A 2 -20.25 3.83 -18.46
CA THR A 2 -20.94 3.01 -17.44
C THR A 2 -20.44 1.55 -17.40
N ARG A 3 -20.28 0.90 -18.56
CA ARG A 3 -19.77 -0.49 -18.66
C ARG A 3 -18.32 -0.62 -18.14
N TYR A 4 -17.48 0.38 -18.39
CA TYR A 4 -16.11 0.42 -17.89
C TYR A 4 -16.08 0.52 -16.35
N VAL A 5 -16.86 1.46 -15.79
CA VAL A 5 -16.96 1.66 -14.34
C VAL A 5 -17.50 0.41 -13.65
N LEU A 6 -18.58 -0.19 -14.18
CA LEU A 6 -19.14 -1.44 -13.65
C LEU A 6 -18.13 -2.60 -13.70
N GLY A 7 -17.35 -2.69 -14.77
CA GLY A 7 -16.31 -3.69 -14.92
C GLY A 7 -15.21 -3.52 -13.87
N ARG A 8 -14.77 -2.29 -13.58
CA ARG A 8 -13.77 -1.99 -12.55
C ARG A 8 -14.28 -2.26 -11.14
N ILE A 9 -15.53 -1.90 -10.85
CA ILE A 9 -16.18 -2.22 -9.57
C ILE A 9 -16.28 -3.74 -9.41
N GLY A 10 -16.71 -4.47 -10.45
CA GLY A 10 -16.77 -5.93 -10.41
C GLY A 10 -15.40 -6.58 -10.14
N GLN A 11 -14.34 -6.09 -10.80
CA GLN A 11 -12.97 -6.53 -10.52
C GLN A 11 -12.55 -6.23 -9.07
N ALA A 12 -12.88 -5.04 -8.56
CA ALA A 12 -12.60 -4.64 -7.18
C ALA A 12 -13.24 -5.59 -6.16
N VAL A 13 -14.52 -5.92 -6.37
CA VAL A 13 -15.26 -6.87 -5.51
C VAL A 13 -14.64 -8.27 -5.55
N VAL A 14 -14.29 -8.77 -6.75
CA VAL A 14 -13.65 -10.09 -6.90
C VAL A 14 -12.30 -10.14 -6.21
N VAL A 15 -11.48 -9.10 -6.34
CA VAL A 15 -10.17 -9.02 -5.68
C VAL A 15 -10.31 -9.00 -4.16
N LEU A 16 -11.25 -8.22 -3.62
CA LEU A 16 -11.51 -8.17 -2.17
C LEU A 16 -12.01 -9.52 -1.66
N TRP A 17 -12.94 -10.14 -2.36
CA TRP A 17 -13.44 -11.45 -1.99
C TRP A 17 -12.35 -12.51 -2.04
N ALA A 18 -11.50 -12.50 -3.07
CA ALA A 18 -10.39 -13.43 -3.21
C ALA A 18 -9.34 -13.23 -2.10
N ALA A 19 -8.97 -11.98 -1.80
CA ALA A 19 -8.04 -11.65 -0.72
C ALA A 19 -8.57 -12.11 0.64
N TYR A 20 -9.82 -11.83 0.95
CA TYR A 20 -10.49 -12.30 2.17
C TYR A 20 -10.50 -13.83 2.23
N THR A 21 -10.96 -14.49 1.18
CA THR A 21 -11.08 -15.97 1.12
C THR A 21 -9.73 -16.65 1.28
N LEU A 22 -8.70 -16.12 0.61
CA LEU A 22 -7.34 -16.66 0.71
C LEU A 22 -6.79 -16.48 2.14
N THR A 23 -6.99 -15.31 2.74
CA THR A 23 -6.54 -15.03 4.12
C THR A 23 -7.27 -15.94 5.11
N PHE A 24 -8.60 -16.07 4.97
CA PHE A 24 -9.38 -16.98 5.79
C PHE A 24 -8.88 -18.43 5.63
N ALA A 25 -8.68 -18.89 4.39
CA ALA A 25 -8.19 -20.25 4.13
C ALA A 25 -6.80 -20.47 4.76
N ILE A 26 -5.87 -19.51 4.64
CA ILE A 26 -4.55 -19.62 5.27
C ILE A 26 -4.67 -19.71 6.79
N LEU A 27 -5.48 -18.86 7.43
CA LEU A 27 -5.57 -18.79 8.87
C LEU A 27 -6.34 -19.96 9.51
N TYR A 28 -7.37 -20.47 8.83
CA TYR A 28 -8.26 -21.50 9.38
C TYR A 28 -8.00 -22.91 8.85
N LEU A 29 -7.25 -23.09 7.76
CA LEU A 29 -6.88 -24.39 7.21
C LEU A 29 -5.43 -24.81 7.54
N LEU A 30 -4.62 -23.93 8.14
CA LEU A 30 -3.33 -24.33 8.68
C LEU A 30 -3.52 -25.35 9.81
N PRO A 31 -2.58 -26.32 9.96
CA PRO A 31 -2.69 -27.42 10.93
C PRO A 31 -2.51 -27.01 12.40
N SER A 32 -2.62 -25.73 12.73
CA SER A 32 -2.71 -25.24 14.10
C SER A 32 -4.17 -25.13 14.50
N ASP A 33 -4.58 -25.80 15.58
CA ASP A 33 -5.95 -25.65 16.10
C ASP A 33 -6.17 -24.18 16.47
N PRO A 34 -7.10 -23.47 15.79
CA PRO A 34 -7.37 -22.04 16.09
C PRO A 34 -7.66 -21.81 17.58
N MET A 35 -8.12 -22.84 18.27
CA MET A 35 -8.37 -22.80 19.70
C MET A 35 -7.08 -22.82 20.52
N GLU A 36 -6.10 -23.67 20.16
CA GLU A 36 -4.81 -23.68 20.84
C GLU A 36 -4.11 -22.34 20.71
N LEU A 37 -4.20 -21.71 19.54
CA LEU A 37 -3.67 -20.38 19.30
C LEU A 37 -4.38 -19.32 20.17
N GLN A 38 -5.70 -19.42 20.32
CA GLN A 38 -6.48 -18.50 21.14
C GLN A 38 -6.17 -18.66 22.64
N LEU A 39 -6.06 -19.89 23.10
CA LEU A 39 -5.70 -20.19 24.49
C LEU A 39 -4.27 -19.73 24.80
N ALA A 40 -3.34 -19.97 23.89
CA ALA A 40 -1.96 -19.51 24.03
C ALA A 40 -1.89 -17.97 24.07
N ALA A 41 -2.66 -17.27 23.21
CA ALA A 41 -2.77 -15.81 23.23
C ALA A 41 -3.39 -15.26 24.50
N ALA A 42 -4.34 -15.99 25.11
CA ALA A 42 -4.93 -15.67 26.42
C ALA A 42 -4.03 -16.06 27.61
N GLY A 43 -2.84 -16.62 27.37
CA GLY A 43 -1.93 -17.09 28.40
C GLY A 43 -2.42 -18.35 29.15
N VAL A 44 -3.37 -19.06 28.57
CA VAL A 44 -3.98 -20.25 29.15
C VAL A 44 -3.39 -21.51 28.48
N GLN A 45 -2.79 -22.38 29.27
CA GLN A 45 -2.33 -23.68 28.74
C GLN A 45 -3.54 -24.59 28.47
N PRO A 46 -3.67 -25.17 27.25
CA PRO A 46 -4.79 -26.06 26.90
C PRO A 46 -4.98 -27.20 27.90
N ASP A 47 -3.87 -27.76 28.38
CA ASP A 47 -3.86 -28.87 29.34
C ASP A 47 -4.37 -28.50 30.74
N SER A 48 -4.50 -27.21 31.05
CA SER A 48 -5.00 -26.73 32.36
C SER A 48 -6.52 -26.59 32.42
N LEU A 49 -7.22 -26.72 31.27
CA LEU A 49 -8.65 -26.52 31.17
C LEU A 49 -9.41 -27.86 31.22
N SER A 50 -10.56 -27.86 31.91
CA SER A 50 -11.50 -28.99 31.82
C SER A 50 -12.16 -29.04 30.44
N ALA A 51 -12.60 -30.24 30.02
CA ALA A 51 -13.29 -30.41 28.73
C ALA A 51 -14.54 -29.51 28.59
N GLY A 52 -15.23 -29.21 29.70
CA GLY A 52 -16.37 -28.29 29.71
C GLY A 52 -15.99 -26.82 29.45
N GLN A 53 -14.85 -26.38 29.99
CA GLN A 53 -14.33 -25.02 29.76
C GLN A 53 -13.89 -24.85 28.30
N VAL A 54 -13.22 -25.86 27.76
CA VAL A 54 -12.82 -25.92 26.34
C VAL A 54 -14.05 -25.82 25.43
N ALA A 55 -15.12 -26.58 25.72
CA ALA A 55 -16.36 -26.54 24.95
C ALA A 55 -17.07 -25.17 25.05
N ALA A 56 -17.08 -24.56 26.23
CA ALA A 56 -17.66 -23.21 26.42
C ALA A 56 -16.92 -22.14 25.63
N ILE A 57 -15.57 -22.21 25.62
CA ILE A 57 -14.73 -21.28 24.82
C ILE A 57 -14.97 -21.50 23.33
N LYS A 58 -14.99 -22.75 22.85
CA LYS A 58 -15.31 -23.05 21.44
C LYS A 58 -16.65 -22.49 21.02
N HIS A 59 -17.66 -22.63 21.87
CA HIS A 59 -19.01 -22.09 21.60
C HIS A 59 -19.02 -20.56 21.60
N GLN A 60 -18.34 -19.92 22.56
CA GLN A 60 -18.27 -18.47 22.66
C GLN A 60 -17.66 -17.82 21.41
N PHE A 61 -16.65 -18.46 20.81
CA PHE A 61 -15.98 -17.97 19.60
C PHE A 61 -16.51 -18.57 18.30
N GLY A 62 -17.57 -19.41 18.36
CA GLY A 62 -18.17 -20.06 17.20
C GLY A 62 -17.27 -21.07 16.50
N LEU A 63 -16.25 -21.56 17.18
CA LEU A 63 -15.26 -22.54 16.65
C LEU A 63 -15.84 -23.99 16.65
N ASP A 64 -16.95 -24.21 17.28
CA ASP A 64 -17.74 -25.45 17.26
C ASP A 64 -18.54 -25.61 15.97
N GLN A 65 -18.67 -24.53 15.18
CA GLN A 65 -19.41 -24.54 13.92
C GLN A 65 -18.56 -25.10 12.77
N PRO A 66 -19.19 -25.68 11.72
CA PRO A 66 -18.48 -26.05 10.50
C PRO A 66 -17.76 -24.87 9.87
N ILE A 67 -16.55 -25.07 9.31
CA ILE A 67 -15.69 -24.01 8.73
C ILE A 67 -16.42 -23.15 7.70
N TRP A 68 -17.30 -23.75 6.88
CA TRP A 68 -18.07 -22.98 5.89
C TRP A 68 -19.07 -22.01 6.54
N LEU A 69 -19.61 -22.35 7.73
CA LEU A 69 -20.52 -21.49 8.47
C LEU A 69 -19.74 -20.34 9.15
N GLN A 70 -18.57 -20.64 9.71
CA GLN A 70 -17.63 -19.62 10.23
C GLN A 70 -17.24 -18.63 9.13
N TYR A 71 -16.90 -19.13 7.91
CA TYR A 71 -16.60 -18.30 6.76
C TYR A 71 -17.71 -17.28 6.46
N TRP A 72 -18.95 -17.75 6.33
CA TRP A 72 -20.10 -16.89 6.03
C TRP A 72 -20.44 -15.96 7.17
N HIS A 73 -20.27 -16.40 8.40
CA HIS A 73 -20.49 -15.57 9.59
C HIS A 73 -19.52 -14.39 9.59
N HIS A 74 -18.24 -14.64 9.47
CA HIS A 74 -17.21 -13.60 9.41
C HIS A 74 -17.36 -12.70 8.17
N LEU A 75 -17.65 -13.26 6.99
CA LEU A 75 -17.87 -12.48 5.77
C LEU A 75 -19.09 -11.54 5.91
N SER A 76 -20.18 -12.04 6.47
CA SER A 76 -21.39 -11.22 6.70
C SER A 76 -21.17 -10.15 7.77
N GLY A 77 -20.39 -10.44 8.80
CA GLY A 77 -19.96 -9.47 9.81
C GLY A 77 -19.15 -8.35 9.19
N LEU A 78 -18.15 -8.71 8.40
CA LEU A 78 -17.30 -7.76 7.67
C LEU A 78 -18.10 -6.79 6.79
N LEU A 79 -19.12 -7.27 6.09
CA LEU A 79 -20.01 -6.42 5.28
C LEU A 79 -20.84 -5.44 6.11
N ARG A 80 -21.02 -5.71 7.41
CA ARG A 80 -21.69 -4.84 8.37
C ARG A 80 -20.74 -3.96 9.18
N GLY A 81 -19.41 -4.08 8.93
CA GLY A 81 -18.38 -3.39 9.70
C GLY A 81 -18.06 -4.05 11.04
N ASP A 82 -18.56 -5.26 11.28
CA ASP A 82 -18.23 -6.07 12.45
C ASP A 82 -17.06 -7.01 12.09
N PHE A 83 -15.88 -6.71 12.64
CA PHE A 83 -14.66 -7.48 12.45
C PHE A 83 -14.41 -8.48 13.61
N GLY A 84 -15.38 -8.62 14.52
CA GLY A 84 -15.23 -9.41 15.73
C GLY A 84 -14.44 -8.70 16.83
N THR A 85 -14.01 -9.47 17.81
CA THR A 85 -13.29 -9.00 19.00
C THR A 85 -11.86 -9.54 18.99
N SER A 86 -10.88 -8.68 19.30
CA SER A 86 -9.49 -9.07 19.49
C SER A 86 -9.37 -10.10 20.61
N LEU A 87 -8.64 -11.17 20.37
CA LEU A 87 -8.44 -12.24 21.34
C LEU A 87 -7.49 -11.82 22.45
N THR A 88 -6.50 -11.01 22.11
CA THR A 88 -5.44 -10.58 23.05
C THR A 88 -5.86 -9.33 23.84
N GLN A 89 -6.52 -8.37 23.19
CA GLN A 89 -6.87 -7.09 23.81
C GLN A 89 -8.31 -7.05 24.33
N GLN A 90 -9.16 -8.02 23.97
CA GLN A 90 -10.57 -8.12 24.38
C GLN A 90 -11.43 -6.86 24.05
N VAL A 91 -11.07 -6.17 22.95
CA VAL A 91 -11.79 -4.99 22.45
C VAL A 91 -12.28 -5.25 21.02
N PRO A 92 -13.30 -4.54 20.54
CA PRO A 92 -13.75 -4.65 19.15
C PRO A 92 -12.60 -4.33 18.18
N VAL A 93 -12.42 -5.17 17.16
CA VAL A 93 -11.36 -4.96 16.16
C VAL A 93 -11.61 -3.69 15.34
N SER A 94 -12.88 -3.29 15.16
CA SER A 94 -13.25 -2.01 14.56
C SER A 94 -12.61 -0.81 15.24
N ASP A 95 -12.52 -0.82 16.57
CA ASP A 95 -11.96 0.27 17.36
C ASP A 95 -10.43 0.34 17.19
N LEU A 96 -9.77 -0.83 17.16
CA LEU A 96 -8.34 -0.92 16.88
C LEU A 96 -8.02 -0.37 15.48
N LEU A 97 -8.80 -0.76 14.47
CA LEU A 97 -8.64 -0.28 13.10
C LEU A 97 -8.89 1.23 12.98
N ALA A 98 -9.97 1.73 13.61
CA ALA A 98 -10.32 3.15 13.56
C ALA A 98 -9.19 4.04 14.10
N GLN A 99 -8.50 3.61 15.15
CA GLN A 99 -7.36 4.34 15.72
C GLN A 99 -6.10 4.30 14.82
N ARG A 100 -5.91 3.23 14.05
CA ARG A 100 -4.68 2.95 13.29
C ARG A 100 -4.75 3.37 11.81
N ILE A 101 -5.95 3.44 11.21
CA ILE A 101 -6.12 3.80 9.79
C ILE A 101 -5.64 5.22 9.49
N GLY A 102 -5.99 6.19 10.36
CA GLY A 102 -5.61 7.59 10.18
C GLY A 102 -4.09 7.81 10.03
N PRO A 103 -3.27 7.35 10.99
CA PRO A 103 -1.81 7.42 10.92
C PRO A 103 -1.21 6.76 9.67
N THR A 104 -1.72 5.59 9.24
CA THR A 104 -1.26 4.90 8.03
C THR A 104 -1.62 5.66 6.76
N LEU A 105 -2.85 6.18 6.66
CA LEU A 105 -3.27 6.98 5.52
C LEU A 105 -2.45 8.27 5.41
N LEU A 106 -2.22 8.96 6.53
CA LEU A 106 -1.39 10.16 6.56
C LEU A 106 0.03 9.85 6.07
N LEU A 107 0.63 8.75 6.54
CA LEU A 107 1.96 8.32 6.11
C LEU A 107 1.98 8.00 4.61
N SER A 108 1.04 7.17 4.14
CA SER A 108 1.00 6.70 2.75
C SER A 108 0.72 7.85 1.76
N VAL A 109 -0.23 8.73 2.08
CA VAL A 109 -0.54 9.90 1.24
C VAL A 109 0.63 10.87 1.19
N SER A 110 1.24 11.17 2.34
CA SER A 110 2.42 12.05 2.40
C SER A 110 3.58 11.46 1.61
N ALA A 111 3.84 10.16 1.74
CA ALA A 111 4.90 9.48 0.99
C ALA A 111 4.60 9.46 -0.53
N ALA A 112 3.36 9.22 -0.94
CA ALA A 112 2.96 9.26 -2.34
C ALA A 112 3.15 10.66 -2.96
N LEU A 113 2.75 11.71 -2.24
CA LEU A 113 2.94 13.10 -2.69
C LEU A 113 4.43 13.47 -2.81
N VAL A 114 5.23 13.15 -1.80
CA VAL A 114 6.68 13.39 -1.84
C VAL A 114 7.31 12.58 -2.99
N SER A 115 6.91 11.34 -3.18
CA SER A 115 7.41 10.49 -4.28
C SER A 115 7.08 11.06 -5.65
N LEU A 116 5.84 11.56 -5.82
CA LEU A 116 5.40 12.18 -7.06
C LEU A 116 6.24 13.43 -7.38
N VAL A 117 6.43 14.30 -6.40
CA VAL A 117 7.21 15.53 -6.57
C VAL A 117 8.69 15.20 -6.80
N ALA A 118 9.30 14.40 -5.94
CA ALA A 118 10.72 14.07 -6.01
C ALA A 118 11.07 13.27 -7.28
N GLY A 119 10.26 12.26 -7.63
CA GLY A 119 10.47 11.45 -8.83
C GLY A 119 10.32 12.26 -10.12
N SER A 120 9.30 13.13 -10.18
CA SER A 120 9.09 14.02 -11.35
C SER A 120 10.20 15.07 -11.46
N ALA A 121 10.61 15.66 -10.35
CA ALA A 121 11.70 16.64 -10.33
C ALA A 121 13.03 15.98 -10.76
N LEU A 122 13.32 14.79 -10.24
CA LEU A 122 14.53 14.04 -10.61
C LEU A 122 14.53 13.68 -12.10
N ALA A 123 13.42 13.20 -12.64
CA ALA A 123 13.30 12.88 -14.07
C ALA A 123 13.45 14.13 -14.96
N TYR A 124 12.81 15.24 -14.55
CA TYR A 124 12.98 16.52 -15.25
C TYR A 124 14.43 16.99 -15.25
N LEU A 125 15.09 17.00 -14.09
CA LEU A 125 16.48 17.43 -13.96
C LEU A 125 17.42 16.52 -14.73
N ALA A 126 17.26 15.21 -14.66
CA ALA A 126 18.09 14.22 -15.37
C ALA A 126 18.03 14.42 -16.88
N THR A 127 16.85 14.61 -17.45
CA THR A 127 16.67 14.78 -18.89
C THR A 127 16.98 16.20 -19.37
N PHE A 128 16.78 17.20 -18.50
CA PHE A 128 17.10 18.58 -18.81
C PHE A 128 18.61 18.85 -18.78
N THR A 129 19.33 18.39 -17.74
CA THR A 129 20.78 18.62 -17.62
C THR A 129 21.62 17.61 -18.44
N ARG A 130 21.05 16.45 -18.73
CA ARG A 130 21.72 15.29 -19.36
C ARG A 130 22.90 14.75 -18.54
N TRP A 131 22.88 14.97 -17.23
CA TRP A 131 23.88 14.40 -16.34
C TRP A 131 23.63 12.90 -16.14
N THR A 132 24.60 12.09 -16.54
CA THR A 132 24.55 10.62 -16.43
C THR A 132 24.36 10.14 -14.99
N VAL A 133 24.87 10.91 -14.00
CA VAL A 133 24.67 10.58 -12.58
C VAL A 133 23.18 10.67 -12.21
N LEU A 134 22.48 11.71 -12.65
CA LEU A 134 21.05 11.88 -12.34
C LEU A 134 20.17 10.83 -13.04
N THR A 135 20.57 10.35 -14.21
CA THR A 135 19.81 9.27 -14.89
C THR A 135 20.00 7.92 -14.21
N ARG A 136 21.14 7.70 -13.53
CA ARG A 136 21.44 6.44 -12.81
C ARG A 136 20.99 6.45 -11.35
N LEU A 137 20.82 7.62 -10.75
CA LEU A 137 20.44 7.77 -9.34
C LEU A 137 19.16 7.00 -8.95
N PRO A 138 18.08 6.98 -9.77
CA PRO A 138 16.90 6.20 -9.44
C PRO A 138 17.17 4.68 -9.35
N ALA A 139 18.05 4.14 -10.17
CA ALA A 139 18.40 2.72 -10.09
C ALA A 139 19.13 2.40 -8.77
N VAL A 140 20.01 3.30 -8.33
CA VAL A 140 20.68 3.17 -7.03
C VAL A 140 19.66 3.25 -5.87
N GLY A 141 18.75 4.22 -5.90
CA GLY A 141 17.71 4.35 -4.86
C GLY A 141 16.78 3.14 -4.77
N ALA A 142 16.46 2.52 -5.91
CA ALA A 142 15.62 1.30 -5.93
C ALA A 142 16.38 0.03 -5.49
N SER A 143 17.70 0.05 -5.43
CA SER A 143 18.51 -1.12 -5.08
C SER A 143 18.66 -1.34 -3.58
N PHE A 144 18.40 -0.32 -2.76
CA PHE A 144 18.52 -0.46 -1.32
C PHE A 144 17.24 -1.05 -0.69
N PRO A 145 17.38 -2.06 0.19
CA PRO A 145 16.25 -2.54 0.99
C PRO A 145 15.68 -1.41 1.86
N GLN A 146 14.37 -1.32 1.94
CA GLN A 146 13.69 -0.22 2.59
C GLN A 146 14.01 -0.10 4.09
N PHE A 147 14.14 -1.25 4.78
CA PHE A 147 14.53 -1.25 6.20
C PHE A 147 15.95 -0.70 6.41
N PHE A 148 16.86 -0.93 5.45
CA PHE A 148 18.21 -0.38 5.52
C PHE A 148 18.18 1.15 5.42
N ILE A 149 17.39 1.70 4.48
CA ILE A 149 17.18 3.15 4.36
C ILE A 149 16.62 3.71 5.68
N ALA A 150 15.62 3.04 6.27
CA ALA A 150 15.02 3.45 7.54
C ALA A 150 16.07 3.53 8.67
N LEU A 151 16.85 2.47 8.85
CA LEU A 151 17.89 2.41 9.89
C LEU A 151 18.99 3.45 9.66
N PHE A 152 19.41 3.64 8.40
CA PHE A 152 20.38 4.66 8.04
C PHE A 152 19.86 6.07 8.38
N LEU A 153 18.61 6.38 8.03
CA LEU A 153 18.01 7.68 8.35
C LEU A 153 17.87 7.91 9.86
N ILE A 154 17.48 6.90 10.61
CA ILE A 154 17.43 6.97 12.09
C ILE A 154 18.83 7.22 12.64
N GLN A 155 19.81 6.40 12.23
CA GLN A 155 21.18 6.52 12.73
C GLN A 155 21.78 7.90 12.45
N PHE A 156 21.60 8.40 11.24
CA PHE A 156 22.23 9.66 10.84
C PHE A 156 21.45 10.88 11.29
N PHE A 157 20.15 10.94 11.00
CA PHE A 157 19.35 12.14 11.25
C PHE A 157 18.79 12.23 12.68
N SER A 158 18.54 11.10 13.34
CA SER A 158 18.04 11.12 14.72
C SER A 158 19.18 11.06 15.74
N PHE A 159 20.11 10.10 15.62
CA PHE A 159 21.14 9.91 16.64
C PHE A 159 22.37 10.80 16.44
N GLN A 160 22.86 10.99 15.22
CA GLN A 160 24.06 11.81 15.02
C GLN A 160 23.73 13.30 14.95
N LEU A 161 22.70 13.69 14.18
CA LEU A 161 22.34 15.10 13.99
C LEU A 161 21.29 15.62 14.97
N GLY A 162 20.47 14.75 15.57
CA GLY A 162 19.39 15.16 16.48
C GLY A 162 18.28 15.98 15.81
N TRP A 163 18.14 15.92 14.49
CA TRP A 163 17.19 16.77 13.75
C TRP A 163 15.74 16.25 13.82
N PHE A 164 15.57 14.94 13.89
CA PHE A 164 14.26 14.29 13.90
C PHE A 164 14.19 13.23 14.99
N PRO A 165 13.00 12.97 15.55
CA PRO A 165 12.84 11.88 16.52
C PRO A 165 13.02 10.51 15.83
N ALA A 166 13.62 9.56 16.53
CA ALA A 166 13.85 8.21 16.06
C ALA A 166 12.53 7.41 15.94
N THR A 167 11.54 7.72 16.79
CA THR A 167 10.26 7.02 16.88
C THR A 167 9.10 8.02 16.81
N GLY A 168 7.93 7.59 16.30
CA GLY A 168 6.69 8.38 16.30
C GLY A 168 6.65 9.55 15.30
N GLY A 169 7.79 9.99 14.75
CA GLY A 169 7.86 11.07 13.77
C GLY A 169 7.22 10.71 12.42
N LEU A 170 6.92 11.70 11.59
CA LEU A 170 6.37 11.51 10.24
C LEU A 170 7.44 11.64 9.15
N VAL A 171 8.43 12.52 9.32
CA VAL A 171 9.35 12.94 8.25
C VAL A 171 10.24 11.79 7.77
N LEU A 172 10.96 11.13 8.66
CA LEU A 172 11.86 10.03 8.30
C LEU A 172 11.12 8.82 7.69
N PRO A 173 9.96 8.37 8.23
CA PRO A 173 9.10 7.38 7.59
C PRO A 173 8.67 7.76 6.17
N VAL A 174 8.24 9.01 5.96
CA VAL A 174 7.85 9.52 4.64
C VAL A 174 9.03 9.46 3.68
N ILE A 175 10.21 9.94 4.07
CA ILE A 175 11.42 9.89 3.23
C ILE A 175 11.76 8.42 2.89
N THR A 176 11.71 7.54 3.88
CA THR A 176 12.02 6.10 3.69
C THR A 176 11.17 5.48 2.59
N ILE A 177 9.85 5.66 2.65
CA ILE A 177 8.93 5.14 1.64
C ILE A 177 9.16 5.84 0.29
N SER A 178 9.38 7.15 0.32
CA SER A 178 9.49 7.96 -0.88
C SER A 178 10.73 7.65 -1.71
N VAL A 179 11.84 7.19 -1.12
CA VAL A 179 13.06 6.84 -1.87
C VAL A 179 12.78 5.76 -2.92
N LEU A 180 12.13 4.67 -2.53
CA LEU A 180 11.79 3.58 -3.46
C LEU A 180 10.76 4.04 -4.50
N ALA A 181 9.65 4.63 -4.04
CA ALA A 181 8.54 5.02 -4.90
C ALA A 181 8.93 6.12 -5.90
N SER A 182 9.71 7.13 -5.47
CA SER A 182 10.24 8.17 -6.36
C SER A 182 11.26 7.61 -7.36
N SER A 183 12.04 6.61 -6.96
CA SER A 183 13.00 5.94 -7.84
C SER A 183 12.29 5.19 -8.97
N VAL A 184 11.23 4.44 -8.66
CA VAL A 184 10.43 3.74 -9.67
C VAL A 184 9.77 4.74 -10.63
N LEU A 185 9.16 5.80 -10.10
CA LEU A 185 8.55 6.85 -10.91
C LEU A 185 9.57 7.55 -11.83
N ALA A 186 10.72 7.92 -11.27
CA ALA A 186 11.76 8.63 -12.02
C ALA A 186 12.29 7.78 -13.18
N GLN A 187 12.53 6.48 -13.00
CA GLN A 187 12.98 5.58 -14.07
C GLN A 187 12.01 5.58 -15.25
N VAL A 188 10.71 5.46 -14.97
CA VAL A 188 9.69 5.47 -16.03
C VAL A 188 9.59 6.82 -16.72
N LEU A 189 9.58 7.90 -15.93
CA LEU A 189 9.53 9.25 -16.48
C LEU A 189 10.78 9.59 -17.31
N ILE A 190 11.99 9.23 -16.86
CA ILE A 190 13.24 9.47 -17.63
C ILE A 190 13.13 8.81 -18.99
N LYS A 191 12.79 7.52 -19.03
CA LYS A 191 12.63 6.78 -20.28
C LYS A 191 11.57 7.42 -21.18
N SER A 192 10.43 7.76 -20.65
CA SER A 192 9.35 8.40 -21.39
C SER A 192 9.70 9.80 -21.90
N PHE A 193 10.45 10.58 -21.13
CA PHE A 193 11.02 11.85 -21.59
C PHE A 193 12.01 11.66 -22.73
N GLU A 194 12.90 10.71 -22.66
CA GLU A 194 13.89 10.41 -23.72
C GLU A 194 13.19 10.03 -25.00
N GLU A 195 12.20 9.13 -24.95
CA GLU A 195 11.39 8.75 -26.10
C GLU A 195 10.61 9.94 -26.67
N THR A 196 10.02 10.77 -25.83
CA THR A 196 9.25 11.93 -26.24
C THR A 196 10.14 13.02 -26.87
N LEU A 197 11.31 13.27 -26.28
CA LEU A 197 12.23 14.29 -26.76
C LEU A 197 12.93 13.93 -28.08
N SER A 198 12.92 12.65 -28.47
CA SER A 198 13.42 12.16 -29.76
C SER A 198 12.39 12.31 -30.92
N GLN A 199 11.15 12.67 -30.64
CA GLN A 199 10.08 12.75 -31.62
C GLN A 199 10.26 13.93 -32.61
N PRO A 200 9.85 13.79 -33.89
CA PRO A 200 10.01 14.82 -34.92
C PRO A 200 9.35 16.16 -34.59
N TYR A 201 8.22 16.16 -33.88
CA TYR A 201 7.53 17.39 -33.49
C TYR A 201 8.34 18.25 -32.49
N VAL A 202 9.22 17.63 -31.71
CA VAL A 202 10.14 18.33 -30.82
C VAL A 202 11.19 19.10 -31.60
N VAL A 203 11.70 18.49 -32.68
CA VAL A 203 12.62 19.17 -33.62
C VAL A 203 11.95 20.40 -34.23
N THR A 204 10.71 20.24 -34.69
CA THR A 204 9.90 21.36 -35.24
C THR A 204 9.69 22.48 -34.21
N ALA A 205 9.38 22.10 -32.94
CA ALA A 205 9.19 23.08 -31.89
C ALA A 205 10.46 23.91 -31.62
N ARG A 206 11.61 23.24 -31.63
CA ARG A 206 12.94 23.92 -31.51
C ARG A 206 13.26 24.80 -32.71
N ALA A 207 12.96 24.34 -33.94
CA ALA A 207 13.15 25.13 -35.15
C ALA A 207 12.29 26.40 -35.16
N LYS A 208 11.13 26.39 -34.48
CA LYS A 208 10.28 27.57 -34.24
C LYS A 208 10.78 28.49 -33.11
N GLY A 209 11.96 28.24 -32.56
CA GLY A 209 12.60 29.12 -31.55
C GLY A 209 12.14 28.88 -30.11
N LEU A 210 11.42 27.79 -29.81
CA LEU A 210 11.04 27.49 -28.43
C LEU A 210 12.29 27.15 -27.58
N SER A 211 12.35 27.74 -26.39
CA SER A 211 13.40 27.44 -25.43
C SER A 211 13.35 25.98 -24.97
N ARG A 212 14.50 25.46 -24.50
CA ARG A 212 14.60 24.09 -24.01
C ARG A 212 13.63 23.78 -22.88
N SER A 213 13.46 24.74 -21.94
CA SER A 213 12.50 24.62 -20.84
C SER A 213 11.05 24.56 -21.36
N ALA A 214 10.67 25.45 -22.32
CA ALA A 214 9.35 25.44 -22.91
C ALA A 214 9.03 24.13 -23.62
N VAL A 215 10.00 23.55 -24.33
CA VAL A 215 9.86 22.22 -24.96
C VAL A 215 9.66 21.14 -23.91
N HIS A 216 10.44 21.10 -22.84
CA HIS A 216 10.29 20.10 -21.79
C HIS A 216 8.94 20.19 -21.08
N VAL A 217 8.57 21.39 -20.59
CA VAL A 217 7.36 21.55 -19.77
C VAL A 217 6.09 21.50 -20.62
N ARG A 218 6.05 22.21 -21.74
CA ARG A 218 4.81 22.39 -22.51
C ARG A 218 4.55 21.27 -23.52
N HIS A 219 5.59 20.66 -24.08
CA HIS A 219 5.46 19.66 -25.14
C HIS A 219 5.86 18.25 -24.68
N ALA A 220 6.96 18.08 -23.93
CA ALA A 220 7.41 16.78 -23.55
C ALA A 220 6.70 16.24 -22.31
N PHE A 221 6.51 17.04 -21.26
CA PHE A 221 5.93 16.59 -20.00
C PHE A 221 4.53 15.98 -20.18
N ARG A 222 3.66 16.63 -20.95
CA ARG A 222 2.30 16.15 -21.20
C ARG A 222 2.26 14.75 -21.77
N ASN A 223 3.15 14.45 -22.71
CA ASN A 223 3.22 13.14 -23.37
C ASN A 223 4.00 12.13 -22.50
N ALA A 224 5.09 12.58 -21.87
CA ALA A 224 5.90 11.75 -20.99
C ALA A 224 5.16 11.33 -19.70
N ALA A 225 4.19 12.10 -19.25
CA ALA A 225 3.40 11.79 -18.08
C ALA A 225 2.40 10.64 -18.28
N LEU A 226 1.99 10.32 -19.51
CA LEU A 226 1.00 9.28 -19.78
C LEU A 226 1.41 7.89 -19.22
N PRO A 227 2.62 7.36 -19.49
CA PRO A 227 3.06 6.11 -18.89
C PRO A 227 3.22 6.18 -17.37
N ALA A 228 3.60 7.35 -16.82
CA ALA A 228 3.73 7.56 -15.39
C ALA A 228 2.38 7.46 -14.68
N MET A 229 1.31 7.89 -15.30
CA MET A 229 -0.04 7.75 -14.75
C MET A 229 -0.45 6.29 -14.57
N THR A 230 -0.07 5.42 -15.49
CA THR A 230 -0.30 3.97 -15.35
C THR A 230 0.40 3.40 -14.11
N ILE A 231 1.57 3.94 -13.77
CA ILE A 231 2.36 3.51 -12.62
C ILE A 231 1.87 4.12 -11.29
N LEU A 232 1.06 5.17 -11.30
CA LEU A 232 0.56 5.77 -10.05
C LEU A 232 -0.16 4.76 -9.16
N GLY A 233 -0.98 3.87 -9.72
CA GLY A 233 -1.62 2.80 -8.98
C GLY A 233 -0.61 1.87 -8.30
N VAL A 234 0.46 1.51 -9.02
CA VAL A 234 1.56 0.71 -8.48
C VAL A 234 2.29 1.45 -7.35
N ILE A 235 2.57 2.74 -7.53
CA ILE A 235 3.25 3.58 -6.51
C ILE A 235 2.42 3.63 -5.24
N VAL A 236 1.12 3.85 -5.34
CA VAL A 236 0.25 3.86 -4.17
C VAL A 236 0.21 2.48 -3.51
N GLY A 237 0.12 1.40 -4.28
CA GLY A 237 0.23 0.04 -3.75
C GLY A 237 1.55 -0.19 -3.01
N LEU A 238 2.66 0.25 -3.59
CA LEU A 238 3.97 0.20 -2.95
C LEU A 238 4.01 1.00 -1.64
N THR A 239 3.43 2.19 -1.59
CA THR A 239 3.44 3.02 -0.37
C THR A 239 2.62 2.38 0.75
N VAL A 240 1.48 1.78 0.46
CA VAL A 240 0.65 1.07 1.44
C VAL A 240 1.36 -0.19 1.96
N THR A 241 1.92 -1.01 1.07
CA THR A 241 2.66 -2.22 1.47
C THR A 241 3.92 -1.87 2.27
N SER A 242 4.62 -0.82 1.86
CA SER A 242 5.82 -0.33 2.53
C SER A 242 5.54 0.23 3.91
N SER A 243 4.32 0.76 4.15
CA SER A 243 3.97 1.32 5.46
C SER A 243 4.07 0.28 6.57
N ILE A 244 3.77 -0.99 6.30
CA ILE A 244 3.85 -2.08 7.29
C ILE A 244 5.26 -2.17 7.89
N VAL A 245 6.28 -2.25 7.04
CA VAL A 245 7.68 -2.36 7.48
C VAL A 245 8.14 -1.06 8.14
N VAL A 246 7.78 0.08 7.56
CA VAL A 246 8.24 1.39 8.03
C VAL A 246 7.58 1.77 9.36
N GLU A 247 6.29 1.51 9.53
CA GLU A 247 5.60 1.73 10.81
C GLU A 247 6.20 0.92 11.95
N THR A 248 6.59 -0.33 11.66
CA THR A 248 7.27 -1.19 12.62
C THR A 248 8.63 -0.63 13.02
N VAL A 249 9.49 -0.28 12.05
CA VAL A 249 10.85 0.22 12.31
C VAL A 249 10.83 1.54 13.08
N PHE A 250 9.92 2.46 12.73
CA PHE A 250 9.78 3.77 13.39
C PHE A 250 8.83 3.76 14.59
N THR A 251 8.34 2.60 15.00
CA THR A 251 7.39 2.43 16.12
C THR A 251 6.18 3.36 15.99
N ARG A 252 5.62 3.47 14.78
CA ARG A 252 4.42 4.26 14.52
C ARG A 252 3.16 3.43 14.76
N GLU A 253 2.20 4.04 15.44
CA GLU A 253 0.90 3.44 15.75
C GLU A 253 -0.03 3.45 14.50
N GLY A 254 0.24 2.55 13.53
CA GLY A 254 -0.53 2.39 12.31
C GLY A 254 -1.03 0.96 12.08
N VAL A 255 -1.71 0.74 10.96
CA VAL A 255 -2.27 -0.58 10.58
C VAL A 255 -1.17 -1.61 10.36
N GLY A 256 0.01 -1.21 9.86
CA GLY A 256 1.14 -2.10 9.67
C GLY A 256 1.71 -2.61 10.99
N LYS A 257 1.84 -1.74 11.99
CA LYS A 257 2.26 -2.16 13.33
C LYS A 257 1.21 -3.05 13.98
N LEU A 258 -0.08 -2.72 13.85
CA LEU A 258 -1.17 -3.58 14.31
C LEU A 258 -1.13 -4.95 13.65
N ALA A 259 -0.84 -5.03 12.35
CA ALA A 259 -0.66 -6.29 11.65
C ALA A 259 0.46 -7.14 12.25
N GLN A 260 1.62 -6.51 12.50
CA GLN A 260 2.76 -7.20 13.11
C GLN A 260 2.42 -7.71 14.52
N GLU A 261 1.85 -6.87 15.36
CA GLU A 261 1.44 -7.22 16.72
C GLU A 261 0.46 -8.41 16.70
N ALA A 262 -0.56 -8.34 15.83
CA ALA A 262 -1.57 -9.39 15.68
C ALA A 262 -0.99 -10.72 15.18
N VAL A 263 -0.04 -10.69 14.24
CA VAL A 263 0.65 -11.90 13.76
C VAL A 263 1.50 -12.52 14.86
N LEU A 264 2.26 -11.71 15.60
CA LEU A 264 3.12 -12.21 16.69
C LEU A 264 2.31 -12.76 17.85
N SER A 265 1.15 -12.16 18.15
CA SER A 265 0.25 -12.63 19.22
C SER A 265 -0.79 -13.65 18.73
N GLN A 266 -0.73 -14.03 17.45
CA GLN A 266 -1.66 -14.98 16.80
C GLN A 266 -3.14 -14.57 16.93
N ASP A 267 -3.43 -13.27 16.94
CA ASP A 267 -4.78 -12.71 17.03
C ASP A 267 -5.48 -12.80 15.67
N VAL A 268 -6.09 -13.95 15.39
CA VAL A 268 -6.67 -14.30 14.09
C VAL A 268 -7.73 -13.29 13.62
N PRO A 269 -8.70 -12.82 14.46
CA PRO A 269 -9.66 -11.80 14.04
C PRO A 269 -8.99 -10.50 13.59
N VAL A 270 -7.98 -10.03 14.32
CA VAL A 270 -7.24 -8.81 13.98
C VAL A 270 -6.46 -8.99 12.68
N VAL A 271 -5.76 -10.13 12.50
CA VAL A 271 -5.02 -10.41 11.25
C VAL A 271 -5.96 -10.42 10.05
N LEU A 272 -7.09 -11.13 10.15
CA LEU A 272 -8.08 -11.20 9.05
C LEU A 272 -8.63 -9.80 8.70
N ALA A 273 -8.96 -9.01 9.71
CA ALA A 273 -9.47 -7.65 9.55
C ALA A 273 -8.44 -6.72 8.92
N VAL A 274 -7.19 -6.73 9.42
CA VAL A 274 -6.10 -5.88 8.91
C VAL A 274 -5.79 -6.19 7.45
N VAL A 275 -5.67 -7.47 7.07
CA VAL A 275 -5.40 -7.87 5.68
C VAL A 275 -6.55 -7.45 4.77
N THR A 276 -7.80 -7.64 5.22
CA THR A 276 -8.98 -7.25 4.44
C THR A 276 -9.05 -5.74 4.25
N VAL A 277 -8.80 -4.96 5.30
CA VAL A 277 -8.79 -3.49 5.23
C VAL A 277 -7.63 -2.99 4.37
N ALA A 278 -6.44 -3.58 4.48
CA ALA A 278 -5.31 -3.24 3.62
C ALA A 278 -5.62 -3.53 2.14
N ALA A 279 -6.23 -4.67 1.85
CA ALA A 279 -6.70 -5.01 0.50
C ALA A 279 -7.78 -4.03 0.03
N ALA A 280 -8.73 -3.63 0.89
CA ALA A 280 -9.76 -2.66 0.57
C ALA A 280 -9.18 -1.28 0.24
N ILE A 281 -8.23 -0.79 1.04
CA ILE A 281 -7.52 0.46 0.77
C ILE A 281 -6.79 0.38 -0.59
N PHE A 282 -6.03 -0.70 -0.83
CA PHE A 282 -5.32 -0.92 -2.09
C PHE A 282 -6.28 -0.92 -3.29
N VAL A 283 -7.37 -1.67 -3.21
CA VAL A 283 -8.37 -1.77 -4.28
C VAL A 283 -9.08 -0.43 -4.51
N LEU A 284 -9.45 0.27 -3.43
CA LEU A 284 -10.10 1.58 -3.51
C LEU A 284 -9.19 2.60 -4.21
N VAL A 285 -7.93 2.65 -3.84
CA VAL A 285 -6.98 3.57 -4.45
C VAL A 285 -6.77 3.24 -5.93
N ASN A 286 -6.59 1.95 -6.29
CA ASN A 286 -6.49 1.56 -7.70
C ASN A 286 -7.76 1.89 -8.47
N LEU A 287 -8.94 1.69 -7.88
CA LEU A 287 -10.21 2.07 -8.49
C LEU A 287 -10.27 3.59 -8.75
N VAL A 288 -9.86 4.41 -7.79
CA VAL A 288 -9.79 5.87 -7.97
C VAL A 288 -8.84 6.25 -9.11
N VAL A 289 -7.64 5.65 -9.16
CA VAL A 289 -6.68 5.88 -10.25
C VAL A 289 -7.27 5.45 -11.59
N ASP A 290 -7.90 4.28 -11.66
CA ASP A 290 -8.56 3.77 -12.87
C ASP A 290 -9.71 4.68 -13.36
N LEU A 291 -10.45 5.29 -12.44
CA LEU A 291 -11.53 6.23 -12.77
C LEU A 291 -11.01 7.60 -13.20
N LEU A 292 -9.84 8.00 -12.72
CA LEU A 292 -9.16 9.23 -13.15
C LEU A 292 -8.51 9.09 -14.54
N TYR A 293 -8.15 7.87 -14.93
CA TYR A 293 -7.46 7.60 -16.18
C TYR A 293 -8.18 8.13 -17.45
N PRO A 294 -9.49 7.89 -17.65
CA PRO A 294 -10.22 8.41 -18.81
C PRO A 294 -10.37 9.94 -18.83
N LEU A 295 -10.25 10.61 -17.65
CA LEU A 295 -10.28 12.08 -17.57
C LEU A 295 -8.98 12.69 -18.11
N LEU A 296 -7.88 11.95 -18.05
CA LEU A 296 -6.55 12.41 -18.45
C LEU A 296 -6.21 12.00 -19.90
N ASP A 297 -6.67 10.82 -20.33
CA ASP A 297 -6.58 10.36 -21.73
C ASP A 297 -7.96 9.87 -22.25
N PRO A 298 -8.71 10.76 -22.93
CA PRO A 298 -10.02 10.43 -23.49
C PRO A 298 -9.99 9.32 -24.56
N ARG A 299 -8.81 8.99 -25.13
CA ARG A 299 -8.68 7.99 -26.20
C ARG A 299 -8.94 6.57 -25.69
N ILE A 300 -8.72 6.31 -24.42
CA ILE A 300 -8.93 4.99 -23.81
C ILE A 300 -10.43 4.68 -23.65
N ALA A 301 -11.25 5.70 -23.44
CA ALA A 301 -12.69 5.55 -23.33
C ALA A 301 -13.33 5.05 -24.66
N VAL A 302 -12.68 5.29 -25.79
CA VAL A 302 -13.17 4.92 -27.13
C VAL A 302 -12.73 3.50 -27.51
N SER A 303 -11.54 3.04 -27.11
CA SER A 303 -11.04 1.70 -27.44
C SER A 303 -11.67 0.57 -26.60
N GLY A 304 -12.21 0.86 -25.43
CA GLY A 304 -12.95 -0.10 -24.59
C GLY A 304 -14.38 -0.39 -25.05
N ALA A 305 -14.90 0.38 -26.00
CA ALA A 305 -16.23 0.18 -26.59
C ALA A 305 -16.23 -0.73 -27.84
N ALA A 306 -15.04 -1.12 -28.30
CA ALA A 306 -14.85 -1.89 -29.55
C ALA A 306 -14.46 -3.38 -29.32
N ARG A 307 -14.60 -3.89 -28.08
CA ARG A 307 -14.43 -5.32 -27.77
C ARG A 307 -15.65 -5.89 -27.08
#